data_5961fe0dbfcfa0525ef70fd8789fda86
#
_entry.id   5961fe0dbfcfa0525ef70fd8789fda86
#
_cell.length_a   1.000
_cell.length_b   1.000
_cell.length_c   1.000
_cell.angle_alpha   90.00
_cell.angle_beta   90.00
_cell.angle_gamma   90.00
#
_symmetry.space_group_name_H-M   'P 1'
#
loop_
_entity.id
_entity.type
_entity.pdbx_description
1 polymer ?
#
loop_
_entity_poly.entity_id
_entity_poly.type
_entity_poly.pdbx_seq_one_letter_code
_entity_poly.pdbx_strand_id
1 'polypeptide(L)'
;LLAGSTGFAPIKSMVEDCIASGRRREFALYWGARSESGLYMDALARRWAAELPGFNYVPVVSDAQPEDGWTGRTGLVHHALMADYPDLSAFEVYACGAPAMIDAARTDLVRRCGLSSEAFFADAFTFSGS
;
A
#
# COMPACT_ATOMS: atom_id res chain seq x y z
N LEU A 1 2.03 -5.01 -1.19
CA LEU A 1 2.65 -3.69 -0.98
C LEU A 1 1.66 -2.75 -0.31
N LEU A 2 2.09 -2.07 0.72
CA LEU A 2 1.28 -1.15 1.50
C LEU A 2 2.03 0.18 1.59
N ALA A 3 1.44 1.27 1.14
CA ALA A 3 2.09 2.57 1.13
C ALA A 3 1.22 3.65 1.74
N GLY A 4 1.81 4.49 2.60
CA GLY A 4 1.25 5.77 2.99
C GLY A 4 1.55 6.83 1.94
N SER A 5 1.03 8.05 2.10
CA SER A 5 1.07 9.07 1.05
C SER A 5 2.47 9.38 0.52
N THR A 6 3.49 9.35 1.38
CA THR A 6 4.89 9.62 0.97
C THR A 6 5.70 8.34 0.74
N GLY A 7 5.09 7.17 0.97
CA GLY A 7 5.78 5.88 0.90
C GLY A 7 5.87 5.29 -0.50
N PHE A 8 5.46 6.01 -1.54
CA PHE A 8 5.36 5.44 -2.87
C PHE A 8 6.70 5.26 -3.56
N ALA A 9 7.69 6.11 -3.29
CA ALA A 9 8.97 6.06 -4.00
C ALA A 9 9.71 4.72 -3.85
N PRO A 10 9.87 4.14 -2.65
CA PRO A 10 10.44 2.79 -2.53
C PRO A 10 9.61 1.72 -3.20
N ILE A 11 8.30 1.82 -3.14
CA ILE A 11 7.40 0.88 -3.81
C ILE A 11 7.60 0.94 -5.33
N LYS A 12 7.70 2.15 -5.87
CA LYS A 12 7.98 2.36 -7.30
C LYS A 12 9.27 1.67 -7.71
N SER A 13 10.33 1.83 -6.93
CA SER A 13 11.62 1.18 -7.21
C SER A 13 11.51 -0.34 -7.19
N MET A 14 10.78 -0.90 -6.23
CA MET A 14 10.58 -2.35 -6.14
C MET A 14 9.83 -2.89 -7.34
N VAL A 15 8.75 -2.22 -7.76
CA VAL A 15 7.96 -2.66 -8.91
C VAL A 15 8.78 -2.56 -10.19
N GLU A 16 9.49 -1.45 -10.40
CA GLU A 16 10.32 -1.27 -11.59
C GLU A 16 11.45 -2.29 -11.66
N ASP A 17 12.05 -2.65 -10.52
CA ASP A 17 13.07 -3.68 -10.46
C ASP A 17 12.50 -5.05 -10.85
N CYS A 18 11.31 -5.37 -10.39
CA CYS A 18 10.64 -6.61 -10.77
C CYS A 18 10.34 -6.66 -12.27
N ILE A 19 9.93 -5.53 -12.86
CA ILE A 19 9.70 -5.44 -14.30
C ILE A 19 11.01 -5.67 -15.05
N ALA A 20 12.07 -4.97 -14.65
CA ALA A 20 13.36 -5.04 -15.33
C ALA A 20 13.99 -6.44 -15.25
N SER A 21 13.77 -7.17 -14.14
CA SER A 21 14.31 -8.51 -13.95
C SER A 21 13.47 -9.61 -14.63
N GLY A 22 12.31 -9.26 -15.17
CA GLY A 22 11.41 -10.22 -15.79
C GLY A 22 10.72 -11.17 -14.81
N ARG A 23 10.78 -10.88 -13.51
CA ARG A 23 10.13 -11.71 -12.50
C ARG A 23 8.63 -11.54 -12.56
N ARG A 24 7.93 -12.65 -12.61
CA ARG A 24 6.47 -12.64 -12.55
C ARG A 24 6.06 -12.94 -11.14
N ARG A 25 5.47 -11.94 -10.46
CA ARG A 25 4.88 -12.10 -9.13
C ARG A 25 3.50 -11.49 -9.12
N GLU A 26 2.64 -12.05 -8.31
CA GLU A 26 1.36 -11.42 -8.03
C GLU A 26 1.57 -10.37 -6.96
N PHE A 27 1.18 -9.13 -7.26
CA PHE A 27 1.28 -8.02 -6.35
C PHE A 27 -0.10 -7.39 -6.15
N ALA A 28 -0.35 -6.96 -4.94
CA ALA A 28 -1.42 -6.01 -4.66
C ALA A 28 -0.78 -4.77 -4.02
N LEU A 29 -1.05 -3.61 -4.57
CA LEU A 29 -0.59 -2.34 -4.01
C LEU A 29 -1.78 -1.62 -3.38
N TYR A 30 -1.72 -1.42 -2.07
CA TYR A 30 -2.66 -0.60 -1.32
C TYR A 30 -1.96 0.70 -0.97
N TRP A 31 -2.39 1.79 -1.58
CA TRP A 31 -1.78 3.10 -1.37
C TRP A 31 -2.79 4.04 -0.75
N GLY A 32 -2.50 4.48 0.47
CA GLY A 32 -3.36 5.36 1.24
C GLY A 32 -2.88 6.81 1.24
N ALA A 33 -3.81 7.73 1.14
CA ALA A 33 -3.57 9.16 1.29
C ALA A 33 -4.77 9.79 1.98
N ARG A 34 -4.60 10.99 2.54
CA ARG A 34 -5.69 11.71 3.18
C ARG A 34 -6.69 12.24 2.16
N SER A 35 -6.21 12.64 0.99
CA SER A 35 -7.03 13.15 -0.10
C SER A 35 -6.54 12.56 -1.43
N GLU A 36 -7.37 12.67 -2.47
CA GLU A 36 -7.02 12.17 -3.79
C GLU A 36 -5.73 12.81 -4.32
N SER A 37 -5.51 14.10 -4.04
CA SER A 37 -4.30 14.80 -4.47
C SER A 37 -3.01 14.23 -3.85
N GLY A 38 -3.11 13.53 -2.72
CA GLY A 38 -1.98 12.84 -2.12
C GLY A 38 -1.53 11.61 -2.89
N LEU A 39 -2.38 11.09 -3.77
CA LEU A 39 -2.05 9.96 -4.63
C LEU A 39 -1.35 10.44 -5.91
N TYR A 40 -0.19 11.06 -5.74
CA TYR A 40 0.50 11.79 -6.81
C TYR A 40 1.00 10.91 -7.96
N MET A 41 1.12 9.61 -7.77
CA MET A 41 1.53 8.67 -8.83
C MET A 41 0.40 7.69 -9.19
N ASP A 42 -0.84 8.10 -8.96
CA ASP A 42 -2.02 7.27 -9.21
C ASP A 42 -2.08 6.80 -10.68
N ALA A 43 -1.78 7.67 -11.63
CA ALA A 43 -1.79 7.32 -13.04
C ALA A 43 -0.78 6.20 -13.36
N LEU A 44 0.40 6.24 -12.76
CA LEU A 44 1.41 5.20 -12.96
C LEU A 44 0.96 3.87 -12.36
N ALA A 45 0.41 3.89 -11.14
CA ALA A 45 -0.07 2.68 -10.49
C ALA A 45 -1.22 2.04 -11.27
N ARG A 46 -2.12 2.85 -11.81
CA ARG A 46 -3.22 2.35 -12.65
C ARG A 46 -2.69 1.75 -13.96
N ARG A 47 -1.64 2.32 -14.52
CA ARG A 47 -0.99 1.76 -15.71
C ARG A 47 -0.39 0.39 -15.40
N TRP A 48 0.28 0.24 -14.28
CA TRP A 48 0.82 -1.05 -13.86
C TRP A 48 -0.30 -2.10 -13.72
N ALA A 49 -1.42 -1.72 -13.12
CA ALA A 49 -2.54 -2.64 -12.96
C ALA A 49 -3.12 -3.08 -14.31
N ALA A 50 -3.10 -2.20 -15.31
CA ALA A 50 -3.60 -2.51 -16.64
C ALA A 50 -2.62 -3.35 -17.47
N GLU A 51 -1.30 -3.14 -17.30
CA GLU A 51 -0.28 -3.71 -18.16
C GLU A 51 0.43 -4.93 -17.57
N LEU A 52 0.50 -5.04 -16.23
CA LEU A 52 1.23 -6.12 -15.57
C LEU A 52 0.28 -7.22 -15.13
N PRO A 53 0.43 -8.45 -15.65
CA PRO A 53 -0.37 -9.57 -15.18
C PRO A 53 -0.17 -9.81 -13.68
N GLY A 54 -1.25 -10.01 -12.96
CA GLY A 54 -1.19 -10.27 -11.52
C GLY A 54 -0.96 -9.06 -10.63
N PHE A 55 -0.96 -7.84 -11.19
CA PHE A 55 -0.83 -6.62 -10.42
C PHE A 55 -2.19 -6.00 -10.17
N ASN A 56 -2.54 -5.80 -8.92
CA ASN A 56 -3.77 -5.14 -8.49
C ASN A 56 -3.45 -3.86 -7.73
N TYR A 57 -4.20 -2.81 -7.98
CA TYR A 57 -4.01 -1.52 -7.33
C TYR A 57 -5.29 -1.08 -6.64
N VAL A 58 -5.18 -0.75 -5.36
CA VAL A 58 -6.30 -0.26 -4.54
C VAL A 58 -5.90 1.07 -3.90
N PRO A 59 -6.32 2.19 -4.47
CA PRO A 59 -6.13 3.48 -3.82
C PRO A 59 -7.16 3.69 -2.71
N VAL A 60 -6.72 4.27 -1.59
CA VAL A 60 -7.57 4.49 -0.42
C VAL A 60 -7.40 5.93 0.05
N VAL A 61 -8.50 6.65 0.21
CA VAL A 61 -8.51 8.04 0.68
C VAL A 61 -9.19 8.09 2.04
N SER A 62 -8.47 8.53 3.08
CA SER A 62 -8.99 8.51 4.44
C SER A 62 -9.89 9.69 4.78
N ASP A 63 -9.67 10.86 4.17
CA ASP A 63 -10.42 12.09 4.46
C ASP A 63 -11.23 12.57 3.25
N ALA A 64 -11.81 11.64 2.47
CA ALA A 64 -12.61 12.02 1.32
C ALA A 64 -13.84 12.82 1.75
N GLN A 65 -14.03 13.98 1.15
CA GLN A 65 -15.19 14.83 1.39
C GLN A 65 -16.23 14.63 0.29
N PRO A 66 -17.53 14.84 0.56
CA PRO A 66 -18.56 14.67 -0.47
C PRO A 66 -18.30 15.49 -1.74
N GLU A 67 -17.73 16.69 -1.58
CA GLU A 67 -17.44 17.59 -2.70
C GLU A 67 -16.23 17.14 -3.55
N ASP A 68 -15.41 16.21 -3.07
CA ASP A 68 -14.24 15.75 -3.81
C ASP A 68 -14.58 14.81 -4.95
N GLY A 69 -15.79 14.27 -4.97
CA GLY A 69 -16.21 13.32 -6.00
C GLY A 69 -15.46 11.98 -5.97
N TRP A 70 -14.81 11.67 -4.85
CA TRP A 70 -14.09 10.41 -4.72
C TRP A 70 -15.05 9.22 -4.63
N THR A 71 -14.92 8.27 -5.55
CA THR A 71 -15.78 7.08 -5.61
C THR A 71 -15.06 5.79 -5.22
N GLY A 72 -13.78 5.85 -4.89
CA GLY A 72 -12.98 4.68 -4.50
C GLY A 72 -13.11 4.34 -3.02
N ARG A 73 -12.14 3.56 -2.54
CA ARG A 73 -12.11 3.10 -1.15
C ARG A 73 -11.81 4.25 -0.20
N THR A 74 -12.40 4.20 0.98
CA THR A 74 -12.17 5.19 2.03
C THR A 74 -11.72 4.51 3.32
N GLY A 75 -11.19 5.31 4.25
CA GLY A 75 -10.71 4.82 5.54
C GLY A 75 -9.20 4.65 5.56
N LEU A 76 -8.71 3.84 6.49
CA LEU A 76 -7.28 3.58 6.63
C LEU A 76 -6.85 2.50 5.63
N VAL A 77 -5.67 2.67 5.06
CA VAL A 77 -5.19 1.80 3.99
C VAL A 77 -5.05 0.34 4.44
N HIS A 78 -4.57 0.10 5.66
CA HIS A 78 -4.43 -1.28 6.12
C HIS A 78 -5.79 -1.93 6.46
N HIS A 79 -6.81 -1.14 6.78
CA HIS A 79 -8.17 -1.67 6.96
C HIS A 79 -8.74 -2.18 5.64
N ALA A 80 -8.47 -1.49 4.53
CA ALA A 80 -8.87 -1.95 3.21
C ALA A 80 -8.19 -3.28 2.87
N LEU A 81 -6.89 -3.40 3.16
CA LEU A 81 -6.15 -4.64 2.96
C LEU A 81 -6.76 -5.78 3.79
N MET A 82 -7.07 -5.54 5.05
CA MET A 82 -7.66 -6.55 5.93
C MET A 82 -9.04 -7.01 5.45
N ALA A 83 -9.83 -6.10 4.90
CA ALA A 83 -11.14 -6.43 4.38
C ALA A 83 -11.06 -7.36 3.16
N ASP A 84 -10.07 -7.12 2.30
CA ASP A 84 -9.88 -7.90 1.08
C ASP A 84 -9.12 -9.21 1.33
N TYR A 85 -8.21 -9.20 2.30
CA TYR A 85 -7.37 -10.35 2.64
C TYR A 85 -7.43 -10.64 4.13
N PRO A 86 -8.50 -11.25 4.61
CA PRO A 86 -8.63 -11.54 6.04
C PRO A 86 -7.63 -12.58 6.55
N ASP A 87 -7.03 -13.35 5.65
CA ASP A 87 -5.97 -14.31 6.00
C ASP A 87 -4.72 -13.99 5.16
N LEU A 88 -3.68 -13.52 5.85
CA LEU A 88 -2.40 -13.18 5.24
C LEU A 88 -1.29 -14.17 5.60
N SER A 89 -1.63 -15.35 6.10
CA SER A 89 -0.64 -16.33 6.56
C SER A 89 0.31 -16.80 5.44
N ALA A 90 -0.12 -16.71 4.19
CA ALA A 90 0.69 -17.11 3.02
C ALA A 90 1.30 -15.92 2.28
N PHE A 91 1.25 -14.72 2.85
CA PHE A 91 1.67 -13.50 2.19
C PHE A 91 2.88 -12.87 2.86
N GLU A 92 3.56 -12.01 2.11
CA GLU A 92 4.54 -11.07 2.63
C GLU A 92 3.99 -9.66 2.41
N VAL A 93 4.21 -8.77 3.38
CA VAL A 93 3.78 -7.38 3.31
C VAL A 93 4.99 -6.47 3.36
N TYR A 94 5.11 -5.58 2.39
CA TYR A 94 6.10 -4.51 2.37
C TYR A 94 5.38 -3.20 2.60
N ALA A 95 5.66 -2.54 3.70
CA ALA A 95 4.99 -1.31 4.10
C ALA A 95 5.95 -0.13 4.12
N CYS A 96 5.57 0.95 3.50
CA CYS A 96 6.36 2.18 3.45
C CYS A 96 5.50 3.36 3.84
N GLY A 97 5.98 4.20 4.72
CA GLY A 97 5.24 5.38 5.14
C GLY A 97 5.63 5.87 6.53
N ALA A 98 4.74 6.61 7.17
CA ALA A 98 4.97 7.16 8.50
C ALA A 98 5.04 6.04 9.54
N PRO A 99 5.90 6.20 10.59
CA PRO A 99 6.04 5.16 11.62
C PRO A 99 4.74 4.76 12.29
N ALA A 100 3.85 5.71 12.57
CA ALA A 100 2.57 5.42 13.21
C ALA A 100 1.68 4.53 12.33
N MET A 101 1.66 4.77 11.02
CA MET A 101 0.91 3.95 10.08
C MET A 101 1.49 2.53 10.01
N ILE A 102 2.80 2.43 9.94
CA ILE A 102 3.49 1.13 9.88
C ILE A 102 3.24 0.32 11.16
N ASP A 103 3.33 0.95 12.32
CA ASP A 103 3.10 0.27 13.60
C ASP A 103 1.66 -0.22 13.73
N ALA A 104 0.68 0.60 13.35
CA ALA A 104 -0.71 0.21 13.37
C ALA A 104 -0.98 -0.95 12.40
N ALA A 105 -0.43 -0.90 11.20
CA ALA A 105 -0.58 -1.95 10.21
C ALA A 105 0.05 -3.26 10.69
N ARG A 106 1.28 -3.19 11.22
CA ARG A 106 1.97 -4.39 11.73
C ARG A 106 1.14 -5.07 12.81
N THR A 107 0.68 -4.31 13.79
CA THR A 107 -0.09 -4.84 14.90
C THR A 107 -1.36 -5.53 14.40
N ASP A 108 -2.13 -4.87 13.55
CA ASP A 108 -3.40 -5.41 13.09
C ASP A 108 -3.23 -6.60 12.15
N LEU A 109 -2.28 -6.54 11.22
CA LEU A 109 -2.08 -7.61 10.25
C LEU A 109 -1.55 -8.89 10.92
N VAL A 110 -0.66 -8.75 11.88
CA VAL A 110 -0.13 -9.89 12.61
C VAL A 110 -1.20 -10.50 13.52
N ARG A 111 -1.93 -9.68 14.27
CA ARG A 111 -2.90 -10.17 15.25
C ARG A 111 -4.21 -10.66 14.63
N ARG A 112 -4.68 -10.00 13.57
CA ARG A 112 -6.02 -10.26 13.02
C ARG A 112 -6.01 -11.06 11.73
N CYS A 113 -4.94 -10.97 10.95
CA CYS A 113 -4.87 -11.61 9.64
C CYS A 113 -3.90 -12.78 9.58
N GLY A 114 -3.28 -13.12 10.71
CA GLY A 114 -2.37 -14.27 10.77
C GLY A 114 -1.05 -14.07 10.04
N LEU A 115 -0.68 -12.84 9.72
CA LEU A 115 0.60 -12.55 9.07
C LEU A 115 1.74 -12.87 10.04
N SER A 116 2.75 -13.60 9.56
CA SER A 116 3.96 -13.82 10.34
C SER A 116 4.68 -12.49 10.55
N SER A 117 5.13 -12.22 11.78
CA SER A 117 5.89 -11.01 12.07
C SER A 117 7.18 -10.94 11.24
N GLU A 118 7.73 -12.08 10.84
CA GLU A 118 8.91 -12.15 9.99
C GLU A 118 8.60 -11.89 8.52
N ALA A 119 7.34 -11.91 8.14
CA ALA A 119 6.90 -11.61 6.78
C ALA A 119 6.42 -10.17 6.61
N PHE A 120 6.60 -9.33 7.61
CA PHE A 120 6.30 -7.90 7.56
C PHE A 120 7.60 -7.11 7.44
N PHE A 121 7.79 -6.45 6.31
CA PHE A 121 8.96 -5.64 6.01
C PHE A 121 8.53 -4.18 5.95
N ALA A 122 9.25 -3.30 6.62
CA ALA A 122 8.84 -1.91 6.71
C ALA A 122 10.02 -0.97 6.44
N ASP A 123 9.70 0.12 5.75
CA ASP A 123 10.60 1.25 5.57
C ASP A 123 9.88 2.49 6.09
N ALA A 124 10.20 2.88 7.31
CA ALA A 124 9.56 4.00 7.97
C ALA A 124 10.31 5.29 7.62
N PHE A 125 9.59 6.26 7.09
CA PHE A 125 10.16 7.57 6.83
C PHE A 125 10.04 8.43 8.07
N THR A 126 11.17 8.81 8.63
CA THR A 126 11.22 9.87 9.62
C THR A 126 11.63 11.14 8.89
N PHE A 127 10.88 12.20 9.10
CA PHE A 127 11.28 13.50 8.58
C PHE A 127 12.41 14.01 9.46
N SER A 128 13.63 13.69 9.05
CA SER A 128 14.79 14.03 9.83
C SER A 128 15.07 15.50 9.70
N GLY A 129 14.78 16.32 9.91
CA GLY A 129 14.98 17.73 9.89
C GLY A 129 13.87 18.31 10.71
N SER A 130 13.05 17.46 11.02
CA SER A 130 11.96 17.75 11.93
C SER A 130 12.37 17.34 13.32
#